data_30fd7a469a6f1c877e44b83983cd87a9
#
_entry.id   30fd7a469a6f1c877e44b83983cd87a9
#
_cell.length_a   1.000
_cell.length_b   1.000
_cell.length_c   1.000
_cell.angle_alpha   90.00
_cell.angle_beta   90.00
_cell.angle_gamma   90.00
#
_symmetry.space_group_name_H-M   'P 1'
#
loop_
_entity.id
_entity.type
_entity.pdbx_description
1 polymer ?
#
loop_
_entity_poly.entity_id
_entity_poly.type
_entity_poly.pdbx_seq_one_letter_code
_entity_poly.pdbx_strand_id
1 'polypeptide(L)'
;MLELGFDNFKLHGRESMMRLQESMDLIKRWADNEEYMFPEYKKYEKQLQMKESPLKKWREKIKTCKFDCWDCNYCEAVVEAHMKKSELVMHPQVETCIEAFNNSGKYLSNHRTYDPKDPSAYYNVEGLTSPRVRHFLNNLCSQEGAVYLEVGVYAGSTFCAAVQNNDMVAAYANDNWSQPNLQPARDDMDLALENVTVDTFVKNLQENITTDSLDFDIKVLNGDSSQLGKKDFEQDVNVIFYDGDNDQLKMIEFYTQMLTFTQDVFTLVVDDANVEKNVEVTKQFIEYNGLKVLYERELLNDQEDINMWWNGLYVVVVSK
;
A
#
# COMPACT_ATOMS: atom_id res chain seq x y z
N MET A 1 -12.21 -2.62 -27.75
CA MET A 1 -11.30 -1.77 -28.58
C MET A 1 -11.17 -2.27 -30.01
N LEU A 2 -11.01 -3.57 -30.26
CA LEU A 2 -11.04 -4.15 -31.61
C LEU A 2 -12.38 -3.88 -32.32
N GLU A 3 -13.50 -4.00 -31.62
CA GLU A 3 -14.83 -3.63 -32.15
C GLU A 3 -14.96 -2.13 -32.49
N LEU A 4 -14.05 -1.28 -31.98
CA LEU A 4 -13.96 0.14 -32.27
C LEU A 4 -13.02 0.44 -33.44
N GLY A 5 -12.46 -0.58 -34.09
CA GLY A 5 -11.56 -0.46 -35.22
C GLY A 5 -10.14 -0.02 -34.88
N PHE A 6 -9.70 -0.25 -33.65
CA PHE A 6 -8.30 -0.03 -33.29
C PHE A 6 -7.50 -1.30 -33.53
N ASP A 7 -6.55 -1.24 -34.42
CA ASP A 7 -5.63 -2.33 -34.77
C ASP A 7 -4.22 -2.13 -34.19
N ASN A 8 -3.97 -0.97 -33.58
CA ASN A 8 -2.70 -0.63 -32.94
C ASN A 8 -2.91 -0.23 -31.46
N PHE A 9 -2.12 -0.82 -30.58
CA PHE A 9 -2.18 -0.59 -29.15
C PHE A 9 -0.84 -0.11 -28.61
N LYS A 10 -0.88 0.92 -27.77
CA LYS A 10 0.27 1.31 -26.98
C LYS A 10 0.26 0.56 -25.66
N LEU A 11 1.28 -0.26 -25.43
CA LEU A 11 1.46 -0.94 -24.16
C LEU A 11 2.04 0.02 -23.13
N HIS A 12 1.38 0.10 -21.99
CA HIS A 12 1.89 0.77 -20.79
C HIS A 12 2.54 -0.27 -19.86
N GLY A 13 3.42 0.18 -18.97
CA GLY A 13 4.07 -0.73 -18.02
C GLY A 13 5.29 -1.44 -18.59
N ARG A 14 5.94 -0.86 -19.62
CA ARG A 14 7.17 -1.41 -20.23
C ARG A 14 8.35 -1.46 -19.29
N GLU A 15 8.25 -0.78 -18.16
CA GLU A 15 9.19 -0.80 -17.04
C GLU A 15 9.15 -2.12 -16.26
N SER A 16 8.11 -2.95 -16.46
CA SER A 16 7.98 -4.26 -15.83
C SER A 16 7.78 -5.33 -16.89
N MET A 17 8.69 -6.32 -16.95
CA MET A 17 8.59 -7.44 -17.87
C MET A 17 7.32 -8.27 -17.63
N MET A 18 6.92 -8.43 -16.38
CA MET A 18 5.69 -9.14 -16.02
C MET A 18 4.45 -8.44 -16.58
N ARG A 19 4.31 -7.14 -16.36
CA ARG A 19 3.19 -6.34 -16.92
C ARG A 19 3.18 -6.30 -18.44
N LEU A 20 4.37 -6.28 -19.04
CA LEU A 20 4.48 -6.38 -20.50
C LEU A 20 3.98 -7.72 -20.99
N GLN A 21 4.38 -8.82 -20.33
CA GLN A 21 3.94 -10.18 -20.68
C GLN A 21 2.42 -10.33 -20.54
N GLU A 22 1.85 -9.90 -19.42
CA GLU A 22 0.39 -9.90 -19.20
C GLU A 22 -0.37 -9.13 -20.29
N SER A 23 0.15 -7.95 -20.65
CA SER A 23 -0.45 -7.13 -21.71
C SER A 23 -0.37 -7.80 -23.08
N MET A 24 0.73 -8.50 -23.38
CA MET A 24 0.90 -9.25 -24.62
C MET A 24 -0.01 -10.48 -24.67
N ASP A 25 -0.11 -11.23 -23.58
CA ASP A 25 -0.99 -12.39 -23.47
C ASP A 25 -2.46 -12.00 -23.62
N LEU A 26 -2.84 -10.84 -23.06
CA LEU A 26 -4.14 -10.26 -23.24
C LEU A 26 -4.47 -9.93 -24.68
N ILE A 27 -3.56 -9.24 -25.37
CA ILE A 27 -3.73 -8.87 -26.78
C ILE A 27 -3.83 -10.13 -27.65
N LYS A 28 -3.00 -11.15 -27.34
CA LYS A 28 -3.03 -12.42 -28.05
C LYS A 28 -4.37 -13.13 -27.91
N ARG A 29 -4.91 -13.21 -26.71
CA ARG A 29 -6.24 -13.80 -26.45
C ARG A 29 -7.36 -13.05 -27.15
N TRP A 30 -7.27 -11.73 -27.23
CA TRP A 30 -8.21 -10.93 -28.02
C TRP A 30 -8.10 -11.19 -29.53
N ALA A 31 -6.90 -11.36 -30.04
CA ALA A 31 -6.66 -11.68 -31.46
C ALA A 31 -7.21 -13.06 -31.81
N ASP A 32 -7.19 -14.00 -30.87
CA ASP A 32 -7.69 -15.37 -31.04
C ASP A 32 -9.21 -15.48 -30.83
N ASN A 33 -9.94 -14.35 -30.69
CA ASN A 33 -11.40 -14.27 -30.45
C ASN A 33 -11.89 -15.07 -29.24
N GLU A 34 -11.06 -15.26 -28.23
CA GLU A 34 -11.53 -15.80 -26.96
C GLU A 34 -12.49 -14.78 -26.32
N GLU A 35 -13.69 -15.20 -25.93
CA GLU A 35 -14.61 -14.41 -25.09
C GLU A 35 -14.00 -14.21 -23.70
N TYR A 36 -12.99 -13.36 -23.63
CA TYR A 36 -12.32 -13.05 -22.38
C TYR A 36 -12.91 -11.78 -21.81
N MET A 37 -13.91 -11.95 -20.96
CA MET A 37 -14.36 -10.88 -20.10
C MET A 37 -13.60 -10.97 -18.78
N PHE A 38 -12.75 -10.01 -18.50
CA PHE A 38 -12.17 -9.86 -17.18
C PHE A 38 -13.28 -9.81 -16.13
N PRO A 39 -13.30 -10.69 -15.13
CA PRO A 39 -14.23 -10.56 -14.01
C PRO A 39 -14.17 -9.17 -13.38
N GLU A 40 -12.98 -8.58 -13.34
CA GLU A 40 -12.69 -7.23 -12.87
C GLU A 40 -13.32 -6.16 -13.75
N TYR A 41 -13.33 -6.31 -15.07
CA TYR A 41 -13.96 -5.35 -15.98
C TYR A 41 -15.46 -5.24 -15.76
N LYS A 42 -16.13 -6.35 -15.45
CA LYS A 42 -17.56 -6.32 -15.07
C LYS A 42 -17.82 -5.54 -13.78
N LYS A 43 -16.86 -5.54 -12.87
CA LYS A 43 -16.92 -4.74 -11.64
C LYS A 43 -16.82 -3.25 -11.97
N TYR A 44 -15.95 -2.89 -12.92
CA TYR A 44 -15.77 -1.50 -13.38
C TYR A 44 -16.83 -1.04 -14.38
N GLU A 45 -17.38 -1.91 -15.21
CA GLU A 45 -18.46 -1.57 -16.15
C GLU A 45 -19.71 -1.01 -15.44
N LYS A 46 -20.01 -1.48 -14.24
CA LYS A 46 -21.08 -0.93 -13.40
C LYS A 46 -20.76 0.47 -12.84
N GLN A 47 -19.50 0.84 -12.80
CA GLN A 47 -19.04 2.12 -12.26
C GLN A 47 -18.86 3.18 -13.34
N LEU A 48 -18.60 2.79 -14.59
CA LEU A 48 -18.39 3.67 -15.73
C LEU A 48 -19.63 3.70 -16.62
N GLN A 49 -20.67 4.45 -16.22
CA GLN A 49 -21.81 4.72 -17.08
C GLN A 49 -21.53 5.92 -17.98
N MET A 50 -20.96 5.69 -19.16
CA MET A 50 -20.83 6.74 -20.18
C MET A 50 -22.14 6.92 -20.94
N LYS A 51 -22.55 8.17 -21.15
CA LYS A 51 -23.70 8.48 -22.00
C LYS A 51 -23.39 8.16 -23.46
N GLU A 52 -24.30 7.48 -24.14
CA GLU A 52 -24.10 6.98 -25.52
C GLU A 52 -23.76 8.08 -26.54
N SER A 53 -24.37 9.25 -26.41
CA SER A 53 -24.17 10.38 -27.33
C SER A 53 -22.71 10.93 -27.36
N PRO A 54 -22.03 11.05 -26.23
CA PRO A 54 -20.64 11.50 -26.20
C PRO A 54 -19.64 10.50 -26.73
N LEU A 55 -19.87 9.21 -26.49
CA LEU A 55 -19.06 8.16 -27.09
C LEU A 55 -19.10 8.22 -28.62
N LYS A 56 -20.25 8.52 -29.21
CA LYS A 56 -20.35 8.66 -30.66
C LYS A 56 -19.54 9.82 -31.18
N LYS A 57 -19.61 11.01 -30.55
CA LYS A 57 -18.81 12.18 -30.91
C LYS A 57 -17.32 11.94 -30.71
N TRP A 58 -16.96 11.25 -29.62
CA TRP A 58 -15.59 10.89 -29.33
C TRP A 58 -15.02 9.92 -30.37
N ARG A 59 -15.79 8.90 -30.79
CA ARG A 59 -15.41 7.97 -31.86
C ARG A 59 -15.18 8.69 -33.20
N GLU A 60 -16.05 9.64 -33.56
CA GLU A 60 -15.88 10.42 -34.79
C GLU A 60 -14.60 11.31 -34.75
N LYS A 61 -14.34 11.89 -33.59
CA LYS A 61 -13.12 12.70 -33.40
C LYS A 61 -11.86 11.88 -33.46
N ILE A 62 -11.85 10.68 -32.86
CA ILE A 62 -10.67 9.80 -32.85
C ILE A 62 -10.29 9.31 -34.24
N LYS A 63 -11.25 9.06 -35.12
CA LYS A 63 -10.97 8.66 -36.51
C LYS A 63 -10.11 9.67 -37.28
N THR A 64 -10.16 10.92 -36.89
CA THR A 64 -9.41 12.02 -37.52
C THR A 64 -8.30 12.58 -36.60
N CYS A 65 -8.06 11.94 -35.47
CA CYS A 65 -7.10 12.43 -34.50
C CYS A 65 -5.66 12.24 -34.98
N LYS A 66 -4.88 13.31 -34.89
CA LYS A 66 -3.45 13.29 -35.20
C LYS A 66 -2.57 12.86 -34.04
N PHE A 67 -3.18 12.46 -32.89
CA PHE A 67 -2.51 12.07 -31.64
C PHE A 67 -1.64 13.17 -31.01
N ASP A 68 -1.97 14.41 -31.27
CA ASP A 68 -1.35 15.56 -30.63
C ASP A 68 -2.02 15.80 -29.26
N CYS A 69 -1.83 14.83 -28.34
CA CYS A 69 -2.56 14.78 -27.09
C CYS A 69 -2.10 15.85 -26.08
N TRP A 70 -0.90 16.41 -26.26
CA TRP A 70 -0.35 17.39 -25.34
C TRP A 70 -1.10 18.72 -25.38
N ASP A 71 -1.58 19.11 -26.57
CA ASP A 71 -2.28 20.37 -26.76
C ASP A 71 -3.80 20.20 -26.90
N CYS A 72 -4.28 18.97 -27.12
CA CYS A 72 -5.65 18.74 -27.55
C CYS A 72 -6.65 18.60 -26.41
N ASN A 73 -6.30 18.00 -25.25
CA ASN A 73 -7.11 17.72 -24.04
C ASN A 73 -8.56 17.24 -24.29
N TYR A 74 -8.93 16.94 -25.55
CA TYR A 74 -10.30 16.62 -25.92
C TYR A 74 -10.80 15.31 -25.29
N CYS A 75 -9.95 14.28 -25.24
CA CYS A 75 -10.33 13.00 -24.66
C CYS A 75 -10.55 13.12 -23.15
N GLU A 76 -9.71 13.88 -22.47
CA GLU A 76 -9.83 14.17 -21.03
C GLU A 76 -11.13 14.92 -20.75
N ALA A 77 -11.39 15.99 -21.48
CA ALA A 77 -12.63 16.78 -21.37
C ALA A 77 -13.90 15.94 -21.65
N VAL A 78 -13.82 14.97 -22.60
CA VAL A 78 -14.94 14.04 -22.86
C VAL A 78 -15.13 13.09 -21.70
N VAL A 79 -14.06 12.56 -21.13
CA VAL A 79 -14.11 11.69 -19.94
C VAL A 79 -14.69 12.46 -18.77
N GLU A 80 -14.18 13.64 -18.46
CA GLU A 80 -14.65 14.48 -17.37
C GLU A 80 -16.13 14.89 -17.49
N ALA A 81 -16.53 15.28 -18.71
CA ALA A 81 -17.91 15.73 -18.95
C ALA A 81 -18.94 14.61 -18.93
N HIS A 82 -18.52 13.37 -19.16
CA HIS A 82 -19.43 12.27 -19.47
C HIS A 82 -19.25 11.02 -18.60
N MET A 83 -18.17 10.92 -17.86
CA MET A 83 -18.22 10.08 -16.70
C MET A 83 -19.30 10.68 -15.79
N LYS A 84 -20.41 9.97 -15.61
CA LYS A 84 -21.09 10.18 -14.35
C LYS A 84 -19.97 9.99 -13.31
N LYS A 85 -19.57 11.06 -12.66
CA LYS A 85 -19.21 10.92 -11.28
C LYS A 85 -20.44 10.21 -10.69
N SER A 86 -20.44 8.86 -10.68
CA SER A 86 -21.12 8.20 -9.61
C SER A 86 -20.54 8.96 -8.42
N GLU A 87 -21.38 9.53 -7.59
CA GLU A 87 -21.05 9.89 -6.23
C GLU A 87 -20.78 8.58 -5.48
N LEU A 88 -19.85 7.78 -5.96
CA LEU A 88 -19.07 6.90 -5.14
C LEU A 88 -18.17 7.89 -4.39
N VAL A 89 -18.73 8.42 -3.29
CA VAL A 89 -17.91 9.02 -2.26
C VAL A 89 -16.96 7.91 -1.87
N MET A 90 -15.77 7.97 -2.45
CA MET A 90 -14.71 7.03 -2.13
C MET A 90 -14.43 7.24 -0.66
N HIS A 91 -14.36 6.19 0.12
CA HIS A 91 -14.07 6.34 1.54
C HIS A 91 -12.71 7.04 1.68
N PRO A 92 -12.54 8.03 2.57
CA PRO A 92 -11.27 8.77 2.72
C PRO A 92 -10.06 7.85 2.89
N GLN A 93 -10.21 6.74 3.60
CA GLN A 93 -9.17 5.72 3.77
C GLN A 93 -8.71 5.12 2.42
N VAL A 94 -9.61 4.93 1.47
CA VAL A 94 -9.28 4.43 0.12
C VAL A 94 -8.55 5.50 -0.69
N GLU A 95 -9.01 6.75 -0.63
CA GLU A 95 -8.34 7.88 -1.28
C GLU A 95 -6.92 8.03 -0.79
N THR A 96 -6.72 8.02 0.53
CA THR A 96 -5.39 8.07 1.14
C THR A 96 -4.49 6.93 0.68
N CYS A 97 -5.03 5.70 0.63
CA CYS A 97 -4.26 4.53 0.19
C CYS A 97 -3.80 4.66 -1.26
N ILE A 98 -4.67 5.14 -2.16
CA ILE A 98 -4.34 5.39 -3.56
C ILE A 98 -3.29 6.51 -3.69
N GLU A 99 -3.45 7.60 -2.94
CA GLU A 99 -2.49 8.72 -2.95
C GLU A 99 -1.15 8.30 -2.39
N ALA A 100 -1.12 7.55 -1.28
CA ALA A 100 0.10 7.00 -0.69
C ALA A 100 0.87 6.15 -1.70
N PHE A 101 0.16 5.29 -2.43
CA PHE A 101 0.76 4.51 -3.50
C PHE A 101 1.33 5.37 -4.63
N ASN A 102 0.54 6.32 -5.14
CA ASN A 102 0.96 7.18 -6.25
C ASN A 102 2.17 8.06 -5.88
N ASN A 103 2.25 8.49 -4.63
CA ASN A 103 3.33 9.34 -4.14
C ASN A 103 4.58 8.54 -3.75
N SER A 104 4.47 7.27 -3.41
CA SER A 104 5.61 6.43 -3.04
C SER A 104 6.66 6.30 -4.15
N GLY A 105 6.26 6.41 -5.42
CA GLY A 105 7.18 6.42 -6.56
C GLY A 105 7.95 7.72 -6.77
N LYS A 106 7.60 8.78 -6.03
CA LYS A 106 8.22 10.11 -6.10
C LYS A 106 9.17 10.37 -4.94
N TYR A 107 9.62 9.33 -4.28
CA TYR A 107 10.40 9.43 -3.05
C TYR A 107 11.68 10.27 -3.16
N LEU A 108 12.22 10.47 -4.35
CA LEU A 108 13.41 11.29 -4.58
C LEU A 108 13.09 12.79 -4.74
N SER A 109 11.84 13.18 -4.87
CA SER A 109 11.48 14.55 -5.25
C SER A 109 10.49 15.26 -4.33
N ASN A 110 9.78 14.56 -3.46
CA ASN A 110 8.71 15.18 -2.66
C ASN A 110 8.51 14.42 -1.35
N HIS A 111 9.31 14.76 -0.36
CA HIS A 111 9.52 13.93 0.82
C HIS A 111 9.00 14.54 2.09
N ARG A 112 8.04 13.89 2.72
CA ARG A 112 7.71 14.12 4.13
C ARG A 112 8.72 13.47 5.06
N THR A 113 9.32 12.36 4.62
CA THR A 113 10.30 11.59 5.39
C THR A 113 11.75 11.92 5.07
N TYR A 114 11.97 12.93 4.25
CA TYR A 114 13.29 13.33 3.80
C TYR A 114 13.54 14.79 4.19
N ASP A 115 14.56 15.04 4.99
CA ASP A 115 15.05 16.40 5.19
C ASP A 115 16.04 16.73 4.07
N PRO A 116 15.72 17.69 3.17
CA PRO A 116 16.65 18.11 2.13
C PRO A 116 17.94 18.69 2.69
N LYS A 117 17.98 19.07 3.98
CA LYS A 117 19.20 19.56 4.66
C LYS A 117 20.04 18.43 5.25
N ASP A 118 19.41 17.29 5.53
CA ASP A 118 20.08 16.08 5.99
C ASP A 118 19.49 14.85 5.30
N PRO A 119 19.97 14.55 4.09
CA PRO A 119 19.53 13.36 3.36
C PRO A 119 19.82 12.05 4.09
N SER A 120 20.72 12.06 5.07
CA SER A 120 21.09 10.87 5.84
C SER A 120 20.16 10.62 7.03
N ALA A 121 19.49 11.64 7.55
CA ALA A 121 18.60 11.52 8.70
C ALA A 121 17.52 10.45 8.51
N TYR A 122 17.10 10.28 7.28
CA TYR A 122 16.11 9.32 6.87
C TYR A 122 16.57 7.86 6.88
N TYR A 123 17.86 7.64 6.64
CA TYR A 123 18.48 6.31 6.59
C TYR A 123 19.16 5.91 7.90
N ASN A 124 19.05 6.73 8.94
CA ASN A 124 19.76 6.49 10.20
C ASN A 124 19.17 5.34 11.02
N VAL A 125 17.95 4.88 10.71
CA VAL A 125 17.39 3.69 11.34
C VAL A 125 17.50 2.52 10.37
N GLU A 126 18.44 1.64 10.65
CA GLU A 126 18.62 0.41 9.88
C GLU A 126 17.41 -0.50 10.02
N GLY A 127 17.08 -1.22 8.95
CA GLY A 127 15.95 -2.15 8.94
C GLY A 127 15.82 -2.88 7.61
N LEU A 128 15.09 -3.98 7.65
CA LEU A 128 14.82 -4.85 6.53
C LEU A 128 13.66 -4.29 5.68
N THR A 129 13.88 -3.18 5.00
CA THR A 129 12.84 -2.49 4.23
C THR A 129 13.46 -1.62 3.12
N SER A 130 12.63 -1.17 2.20
CA SER A 130 13.04 -0.28 1.12
C SER A 130 12.64 1.18 1.38
N PRO A 131 13.29 2.15 0.73
CA PRO A 131 12.87 3.54 0.75
C PRO A 131 11.40 3.70 0.30
N ARG A 132 10.95 2.93 -0.69
CA ARG A 132 9.60 3.02 -1.22
C ARG A 132 8.54 2.56 -0.23
N VAL A 133 8.80 1.48 0.51
CA VAL A 133 7.92 1.02 1.59
C VAL A 133 7.79 2.09 2.66
N ARG A 134 8.91 2.65 3.10
CA ARG A 134 8.92 3.74 4.10
C ARG A 134 8.12 4.95 3.65
N HIS A 135 8.27 5.38 2.40
CA HIS A 135 7.49 6.48 1.84
C HIS A 135 6.00 6.18 1.75
N PHE A 136 5.67 4.96 1.36
CA PHE A 136 4.29 4.51 1.30
C PHE A 136 3.64 4.59 2.69
N LEU A 137 4.30 4.05 3.72
CA LEU A 137 3.79 4.08 5.10
C LEU A 137 3.68 5.52 5.63
N ASN A 138 4.68 6.37 5.38
CA ASN A 138 4.60 7.77 5.77
C ASN A 138 3.42 8.50 5.12
N ASN A 139 3.23 8.34 3.82
CA ASN A 139 2.12 8.94 3.11
C ASN A 139 0.77 8.36 3.58
N LEU A 140 0.71 7.07 3.90
CA LEU A 140 -0.50 6.44 4.42
C LEU A 140 -0.89 6.99 5.79
N CYS A 141 0.10 7.28 6.64
CA CYS A 141 -0.09 7.87 7.97
C CYS A 141 -0.31 9.40 7.95
N SER A 142 -0.24 10.04 6.78
CA SER A 142 -0.44 11.50 6.66
C SER A 142 -1.90 11.92 6.64
N GLN A 143 -2.85 10.97 6.70
CA GLN A 143 -4.28 11.27 6.73
C GLN A 143 -4.70 11.90 8.05
N GLU A 144 -5.70 12.77 7.99
CA GLU A 144 -6.32 13.30 9.20
C GLU A 144 -6.93 12.18 10.05
N GLY A 145 -6.68 12.21 11.34
CA GLY A 145 -7.18 11.18 12.26
C GLY A 145 -6.45 9.83 12.18
N ALA A 146 -5.24 9.79 11.66
CA ALA A 146 -4.44 8.57 11.61
C ALA A 146 -4.16 8.02 13.02
N VAL A 147 -4.49 6.75 13.21
CA VAL A 147 -4.11 5.94 14.37
C VAL A 147 -3.38 4.71 13.84
N TYR A 148 -2.08 4.68 14.05
CA TYR A 148 -1.19 3.71 13.45
C TYR A 148 -0.80 2.59 14.42
N LEU A 149 -0.79 1.37 13.95
CA LEU A 149 -0.20 0.22 14.63
C LEU A 149 0.79 -0.47 13.70
N GLU A 150 2.01 -0.68 14.19
CA GLU A 150 2.98 -1.57 13.54
C GLU A 150 3.22 -2.78 14.41
N VAL A 151 3.14 -3.96 13.81
CA VAL A 151 3.45 -5.27 14.41
C VAL A 151 4.73 -5.78 13.77
N GLY A 152 5.76 -6.07 14.59
CA GLY A 152 7.08 -6.42 14.09
C GLY A 152 7.97 -5.19 13.86
N VAL A 153 8.05 -4.32 14.84
CA VAL A 153 8.76 -3.03 14.73
C VAL A 153 10.27 -3.19 14.61
N TYR A 154 10.84 -4.25 15.18
CA TYR A 154 12.28 -4.52 15.21
C TYR A 154 13.10 -3.31 15.70
N ALA A 155 13.97 -2.73 14.85
CA ALA A 155 14.76 -1.55 15.18
C ALA A 155 14.04 -0.22 14.91
N GLY A 156 12.86 -0.24 14.28
CA GLY A 156 11.98 0.91 14.08
C GLY A 156 12.15 1.67 12.77
N SER A 157 12.77 1.09 11.76
CA SER A 157 13.00 1.77 10.47
C SER A 157 11.70 2.20 9.79
N THR A 158 10.73 1.29 9.69
CA THR A 158 9.40 1.53 9.12
C THR A 158 8.54 2.39 10.04
N PHE A 159 8.59 2.13 11.35
CA PHE A 159 7.83 2.89 12.33
C PHE A 159 8.25 4.37 12.36
N CYS A 160 9.55 4.65 12.49
CA CYS A 160 10.05 6.03 12.46
C CYS A 160 9.69 6.74 11.16
N ALA A 161 9.76 6.04 10.02
CA ALA A 161 9.34 6.60 8.74
C ALA A 161 7.84 6.92 8.72
N ALA A 162 6.99 6.02 9.22
CA ALA A 162 5.54 6.20 9.24
C ALA A 162 5.12 7.43 10.07
N VAL A 163 5.74 7.63 11.23
CA VAL A 163 5.35 8.70 12.17
C VAL A 163 6.00 10.04 11.87
N GLN A 164 7.12 10.06 11.18
CA GLN A 164 7.91 11.28 10.97
C GLN A 164 7.13 12.36 10.21
N ASN A 165 7.07 13.57 10.77
CA ASN A 165 6.41 14.75 10.19
C ASN A 165 4.91 14.56 9.86
N ASN A 166 4.25 13.61 10.50
CA ASN A 166 2.82 13.40 10.40
C ASN A 166 2.10 13.90 11.65
N ASP A 167 0.94 14.54 11.44
CA ASP A 167 0.02 14.94 12.50
C ASP A 167 -0.99 13.81 12.70
N MET A 168 -0.75 12.98 13.72
CA MET A 168 -1.49 11.75 13.98
C MET A 168 -2.28 11.88 15.27
N VAL A 169 -3.21 10.97 15.51
CA VAL A 169 -3.92 10.88 16.81
C VAL A 169 -3.13 10.03 17.79
N ALA A 170 -2.60 8.91 17.33
CA ALA A 170 -1.76 8.02 18.14
C ALA A 170 -0.94 7.07 17.26
N ALA A 171 0.16 6.56 17.79
CA ALA A 171 0.94 5.50 17.17
C ALA A 171 1.33 4.43 18.19
N TYR A 172 1.21 3.17 17.78
CA TYR A 172 1.46 1.99 18.59
C TYR A 172 2.53 1.13 17.93
N ALA A 173 3.60 0.84 18.67
CA ALA A 173 4.72 0.01 18.24
C ALA A 173 4.68 -1.31 18.98
N ASN A 174 4.43 -2.43 18.29
CA ASN A 174 4.40 -3.75 18.88
C ASN A 174 5.53 -4.63 18.35
N ASP A 175 6.25 -5.25 19.28
CA ASP A 175 7.19 -6.33 19.00
C ASP A 175 7.41 -7.13 20.30
N ASN A 176 7.84 -8.35 20.20
CA ASN A 176 8.25 -9.14 21.35
C ASN A 176 9.76 -9.12 21.58
N TRP A 177 10.53 -8.57 20.64
CA TRP A 177 12.00 -8.52 20.62
C TRP A 177 12.68 -9.83 21.04
N SER A 178 12.01 -10.96 20.79
CA SER A 178 12.47 -12.29 21.18
C SER A 178 13.26 -13.00 20.09
N GLN A 179 13.43 -12.38 18.91
CA GLN A 179 14.02 -13.04 17.75
C GLN A 179 15.53 -13.26 17.96
N PRO A 180 15.96 -14.52 18.12
CA PRO A 180 17.36 -14.86 18.01
C PRO A 180 17.73 -14.90 16.53
N ASN A 181 18.64 -14.05 16.10
CA ASN A 181 19.34 -14.16 14.82
C ASN A 181 18.42 -14.09 13.58
N LEU A 182 17.93 -12.90 13.24
CA LEU A 182 17.54 -12.63 11.86
C LEU A 182 18.79 -12.86 11.00
N GLN A 183 18.81 -13.96 10.28
CA GLN A 183 19.78 -14.16 9.22
C GLN A 183 19.52 -13.07 8.18
N PRO A 184 20.54 -12.34 7.73
CA PRO A 184 20.34 -11.39 6.65
C PRO A 184 19.69 -12.13 5.48
N ALA A 185 18.62 -11.58 4.96
CA ALA A 185 17.88 -12.19 3.84
C ALA A 185 18.76 -12.30 2.58
N ARG A 186 19.93 -11.65 2.58
CA ARG A 186 20.90 -11.62 1.50
C ARG A 186 22.31 -11.51 2.11
N ASP A 187 23.24 -12.27 1.54
CA ASP A 187 24.66 -12.30 1.97
C ASP A 187 25.40 -10.95 1.79
N ASP A 188 24.82 -10.03 1.01
CA ASP A 188 25.35 -8.69 0.72
C ASP A 188 24.80 -7.58 1.66
N MET A 189 23.88 -7.92 2.57
CA MET A 189 23.39 -7.00 3.57
C MET A 189 24.26 -7.07 4.83
N ASP A 190 25.10 -6.07 5.00
CA ASP A 190 25.92 -5.88 6.21
C ASP A 190 25.01 -5.38 7.34
N LEU A 191 24.06 -6.24 7.79
CA LEU A 191 23.17 -5.91 8.89
C LEU A 191 23.92 -6.09 10.20
N ALA A 192 24.50 -5.00 10.66
CA ALA A 192 25.18 -4.90 11.96
C ALA A 192 24.21 -5.00 13.16
N LEU A 193 22.96 -5.44 12.93
CA LEU A 193 21.93 -5.47 13.96
C LEU A 193 21.89 -6.83 14.68
N GLU A 194 22.99 -7.17 15.33
CA GLU A 194 22.96 -8.26 16.33
C GLU A 194 22.29 -7.75 17.61
N ASN A 195 21.35 -8.51 18.13
CA ASN A 195 20.69 -8.29 19.44
C ASN A 195 19.84 -7.00 19.53
N VAL A 196 18.95 -6.76 18.58
CA VAL A 196 17.97 -5.68 18.69
C VAL A 196 17.01 -5.95 19.85
N THR A 197 16.83 -4.95 20.70
CA THR A 197 15.97 -4.99 21.87
C THR A 197 14.99 -3.81 21.86
N VAL A 198 14.02 -3.82 22.75
CA VAL A 198 13.14 -2.66 22.97
C VAL A 198 13.93 -1.37 23.23
N ASP A 199 15.05 -1.46 23.95
CA ASP A 199 15.90 -0.30 24.23
C ASP A 199 16.57 0.24 22.96
N THR A 200 16.93 -0.64 22.01
CA THR A 200 17.43 -0.27 20.69
C THR A 200 16.36 0.51 19.91
N PHE A 201 15.14 0.01 19.90
CA PHE A 201 14.01 0.69 19.25
C PHE A 201 13.75 2.07 19.88
N VAL A 202 13.63 2.13 21.20
CA VAL A 202 13.37 3.39 21.93
C VAL A 202 14.48 4.42 21.68
N LYS A 203 15.74 3.98 21.67
CA LYS A 203 16.87 4.85 21.33
C LYS A 203 16.75 5.39 19.90
N ASN A 204 16.50 4.51 18.91
CA ASN A 204 16.35 4.93 17.52
C ASN A 204 15.18 5.90 17.36
N LEU A 205 14.08 5.67 18.05
CA LEU A 205 12.92 6.57 18.05
C LEU A 205 13.32 7.96 18.58
N GLN A 206 13.98 8.02 19.74
CA GLN A 206 14.42 9.29 20.35
C GLN A 206 15.45 10.05 19.53
N GLU A 207 16.35 9.35 18.83
CA GLU A 207 17.39 9.96 18.01
C GLU A 207 16.85 10.47 16.66
N ASN A 208 15.81 9.86 16.12
CA ASN A 208 15.30 10.16 14.78
C ASN A 208 13.98 10.93 14.78
N ILE A 209 13.20 10.84 15.85
CA ILE A 209 11.93 11.55 15.97
C ILE A 209 12.06 12.59 17.08
N THR A 210 11.79 13.84 16.74
CA THR A 210 11.76 14.91 17.73
C THR A 210 10.45 14.80 18.54
N THR A 211 10.48 13.94 19.57
CA THR A 211 9.30 13.62 20.39
C THR A 211 8.68 14.84 21.06
N ASP A 212 9.48 15.85 21.40
CA ASP A 212 9.01 17.10 21.99
C ASP A 212 8.15 17.96 21.04
N SER A 213 8.17 17.66 19.76
CA SER A 213 7.36 18.34 18.74
C SER A 213 6.15 17.53 18.25
N LEU A 214 5.94 16.33 18.78
CA LEU A 214 4.77 15.51 18.43
C LEU A 214 3.59 15.94 19.28
N ASP A 215 2.47 16.22 18.64
CA ASP A 215 1.20 16.51 19.30
C ASP A 215 0.37 15.23 19.57
N PHE A 216 0.99 14.04 19.50
CA PHE A 216 0.36 12.74 19.72
C PHE A 216 1.25 11.78 20.50
N ASP A 217 0.63 10.78 21.13
CA ASP A 217 1.32 9.78 21.95
C ASP A 217 1.83 8.61 21.13
N ILE A 218 3.07 8.18 21.42
CA ILE A 218 3.64 6.93 20.94
C ILE A 218 3.69 5.94 22.09
N LYS A 219 3.05 4.77 21.92
CA LYS A 219 3.01 3.71 22.92
C LYS A 219 3.73 2.46 22.44
N VAL A 220 4.67 2.00 23.25
CA VAL A 220 5.41 0.75 23.00
C VAL A 220 4.68 -0.41 23.68
N LEU A 221 4.29 -1.40 22.88
CA LEU A 221 3.58 -2.60 23.31
C LEU A 221 4.54 -3.80 23.20
N ASN A 222 5.29 -4.05 24.27
CA ASN A 222 6.26 -5.15 24.31
C ASN A 222 5.53 -6.47 24.63
N GLY A 223 5.47 -7.37 23.65
CA GLY A 223 4.85 -8.69 23.77
C GLY A 223 4.37 -9.26 22.45
N ASP A 224 3.84 -10.47 22.54
CA ASP A 224 3.28 -11.17 21.38
C ASP A 224 2.03 -10.46 20.85
N SER A 225 1.97 -10.24 19.54
CA SER A 225 0.87 -9.54 18.90
C SER A 225 -0.49 -10.26 19.06
N SER A 226 -0.50 -11.57 19.22
CA SER A 226 -1.72 -12.35 19.50
C SER A 226 -2.36 -12.03 20.87
N GLN A 227 -1.61 -11.38 21.77
CA GLN A 227 -2.09 -10.97 23.10
C GLN A 227 -2.64 -9.54 23.13
N LEU A 228 -2.49 -8.80 22.04
CA LEU A 228 -3.06 -7.46 21.92
C LEU A 228 -4.59 -7.51 21.96
N GLY A 229 -5.19 -6.52 22.58
CA GLY A 229 -6.64 -6.42 22.67
C GLY A 229 -7.07 -4.97 22.91
N LYS A 230 -8.38 -4.71 22.91
CA LYS A 230 -8.93 -3.36 23.09
C LYS A 230 -8.35 -2.57 24.27
N LYS A 231 -7.99 -3.26 25.38
CA LYS A 231 -7.41 -2.65 26.58
C LYS A 231 -6.05 -1.97 26.35
N ASP A 232 -5.34 -2.35 25.27
CA ASP A 232 -3.99 -1.86 24.97
C ASP A 232 -4.03 -0.56 24.15
N PHE A 233 -5.21 -0.20 23.61
CA PHE A 233 -5.42 0.92 22.72
C PHE A 233 -6.38 1.94 23.32
N GLU A 234 -5.95 3.20 23.40
CA GLU A 234 -6.79 4.32 23.82
C GLU A 234 -7.68 4.80 22.68
N GLN A 235 -7.18 4.69 21.46
CA GLN A 235 -7.87 5.03 20.21
C GLN A 235 -8.02 3.78 19.33
N ASP A 236 -9.12 3.69 18.58
CA ASP A 236 -9.30 2.63 17.59
C ASP A 236 -8.39 2.85 16.40
N VAL A 237 -7.65 1.80 16.03
CA VAL A 237 -6.64 1.82 14.98
C VAL A 237 -7.30 1.84 13.59
N ASN A 238 -6.79 2.67 12.68
CA ASN A 238 -7.26 2.71 11.30
C ASN A 238 -6.17 2.45 10.25
N VAL A 239 -4.90 2.38 10.66
CA VAL A 239 -3.79 1.97 9.79
C VAL A 239 -2.97 0.92 10.52
N ILE A 240 -2.86 -0.28 9.95
CA ILE A 240 -2.07 -1.37 10.50
C ILE A 240 -1.01 -1.76 9.47
N PHE A 241 0.25 -1.83 9.91
CA PHE A 241 1.32 -2.50 9.19
C PHE A 241 1.70 -3.77 9.95
N TYR A 242 1.48 -4.92 9.32
CA TYR A 242 1.80 -6.22 9.86
C TYR A 242 3.07 -6.76 9.19
N ASP A 243 4.14 -6.74 9.92
CA ASP A 243 5.47 -7.29 9.59
C ASP A 243 5.93 -8.23 10.73
N GLY A 244 4.98 -9.03 11.19
CA GLY A 244 5.17 -9.97 12.32
C GLY A 244 5.55 -11.37 11.86
N ASP A 245 5.12 -12.35 12.64
CA ASP A 245 5.39 -13.78 12.35
C ASP A 245 4.61 -14.23 11.10
N ASN A 246 5.30 -14.92 10.18
CA ASN A 246 4.72 -15.50 8.97
C ASN A 246 4.04 -16.86 9.22
N ASP A 247 3.90 -17.29 10.48
CA ASP A 247 3.07 -18.43 10.83
C ASP A 247 1.59 -18.09 10.69
N GLN A 248 0.89 -18.86 9.88
CA GLN A 248 -0.51 -18.60 9.53
C GLN A 248 -1.45 -18.60 10.75
N LEU A 249 -1.17 -19.45 11.76
CA LEU A 249 -2.00 -19.49 12.97
C LEU A 249 -1.82 -18.22 13.78
N LYS A 250 -0.60 -17.74 13.92
CA LYS A 250 -0.31 -16.48 14.61
C LYS A 250 -0.88 -15.26 13.88
N MET A 251 -0.82 -15.27 12.54
CA MET A 251 -1.49 -14.24 11.75
C MET A 251 -3.00 -14.21 12.03
N ILE A 252 -3.67 -15.37 12.00
CA ILE A 252 -5.10 -15.48 12.28
C ILE A 252 -5.43 -15.07 13.72
N GLU A 253 -4.60 -15.45 14.69
CA GLU A 253 -4.76 -15.06 16.10
C GLU A 253 -4.70 -13.54 16.24
N PHE A 254 -3.67 -12.89 15.67
CA PHE A 254 -3.58 -11.43 15.65
C PHE A 254 -4.77 -10.79 14.91
N TYR A 255 -5.13 -11.26 13.71
CA TYR A 255 -6.24 -10.70 12.94
C TYR A 255 -7.58 -10.82 13.68
N THR A 256 -7.77 -11.88 14.46
CA THR A 256 -8.96 -12.04 15.29
C THR A 256 -9.00 -10.97 16.37
N GLN A 257 -7.87 -10.69 17.02
CA GLN A 257 -7.79 -9.65 18.03
C GLN A 257 -7.94 -8.24 17.44
N MET A 258 -7.35 -7.97 16.29
CA MET A 258 -7.37 -6.64 15.67
C MET A 258 -8.79 -6.12 15.42
N LEU A 259 -9.76 -6.99 15.13
CA LEU A 259 -11.15 -6.58 14.93
C LEU A 259 -11.76 -5.95 16.18
N THR A 260 -11.21 -6.21 17.37
CA THR A 260 -11.71 -5.64 18.64
C THR A 260 -11.26 -4.20 18.88
N PHE A 261 -10.18 -3.77 18.22
CA PHE A 261 -9.57 -2.47 18.44
C PHE A 261 -9.36 -1.63 17.17
N THR A 262 -9.90 -2.08 16.02
CA THR A 262 -9.88 -1.29 14.78
C THR A 262 -11.16 -0.49 14.60
N GLN A 263 -11.06 0.63 13.87
CA GLN A 263 -12.21 1.39 13.39
C GLN A 263 -13.08 0.56 12.45
N ASP A 264 -14.29 1.05 12.14
CA ASP A 264 -15.20 0.37 11.19
C ASP A 264 -14.60 0.24 9.80
N VAL A 265 -13.80 1.21 9.39
CA VAL A 265 -13.00 1.16 8.16
C VAL A 265 -11.53 1.34 8.52
N PHE A 266 -10.70 0.42 8.07
CA PHE A 266 -9.27 0.46 8.33
C PHE A 266 -8.46 -0.09 7.15
N THR A 267 -7.19 0.32 7.08
CA THR A 267 -6.21 -0.19 6.14
C THR A 267 -5.32 -1.21 6.84
N LEU A 268 -5.21 -2.39 6.25
CA LEU A 268 -4.24 -3.40 6.63
C LEU A 268 -3.18 -3.52 5.52
N VAL A 269 -1.93 -3.32 5.89
CA VAL A 269 -0.76 -3.55 5.05
C VAL A 269 -0.03 -4.76 5.61
N VAL A 270 0.17 -5.78 4.80
CA VAL A 270 0.87 -7.01 5.18
C VAL A 270 2.18 -7.07 4.41
N ASP A 271 3.29 -7.17 5.13
CA ASP A 271 4.62 -7.38 4.52
C ASP A 271 4.81 -8.82 4.05
N ASP A 272 5.93 -9.09 3.39
CA ASP A 272 6.26 -10.40 2.85
C ASP A 272 5.18 -10.98 1.90
N ALA A 273 4.51 -10.13 1.10
CA ALA A 273 3.46 -10.56 0.18
C ALA A 273 3.97 -11.43 -0.98
N ASN A 274 5.29 -11.45 -1.23
CA ASN A 274 5.91 -12.42 -2.13
C ASN A 274 5.78 -13.87 -1.60
N VAL A 275 5.49 -14.04 -0.31
CA VAL A 275 5.07 -15.31 0.27
C VAL A 275 3.56 -15.43 0.08
N GLU A 276 3.14 -16.09 -1.00
CA GLU A 276 1.74 -16.22 -1.42
C GLU A 276 0.79 -16.60 -0.27
N LYS A 277 1.24 -17.45 0.65
CA LYS A 277 0.45 -17.88 1.82
C LYS A 277 0.03 -16.73 2.73
N ASN A 278 0.84 -15.68 2.89
CA ASN A 278 0.50 -14.52 3.72
C ASN A 278 -0.70 -13.77 3.14
N VAL A 279 -0.71 -13.61 1.81
CA VAL A 279 -1.84 -12.99 1.10
C VAL A 279 -3.08 -13.86 1.17
N GLU A 280 -2.94 -15.19 0.94
CA GLU A 280 -4.05 -16.13 0.99
C GLU A 280 -4.73 -16.16 2.37
N VAL A 281 -3.95 -16.27 3.45
CA VAL A 281 -4.47 -16.26 4.83
C VAL A 281 -5.22 -14.98 5.13
N THR A 282 -4.67 -13.82 4.71
CA THR A 282 -5.33 -12.54 4.92
C THR A 282 -6.66 -12.45 4.16
N LYS A 283 -6.71 -12.88 2.90
CA LYS A 283 -7.94 -12.92 2.10
C LYS A 283 -8.99 -13.86 2.68
N GLN A 284 -8.57 -15.06 3.11
CA GLN A 284 -9.46 -16.04 3.74
C GLN A 284 -10.03 -15.50 5.06
N PHE A 285 -9.21 -14.82 5.87
CA PHE A 285 -9.67 -14.19 7.10
C PHE A 285 -10.72 -13.09 6.83
N ILE A 286 -10.49 -12.23 5.83
CA ILE A 286 -11.41 -11.17 5.43
C ILE A 286 -12.76 -11.78 4.98
N GLU A 287 -12.72 -12.81 4.13
CA GLU A 287 -13.93 -13.48 3.64
C GLU A 287 -14.68 -14.18 4.77
N TYR A 288 -13.98 -14.93 5.61
CA TYR A 288 -14.59 -15.68 6.72
C TYR A 288 -15.30 -14.77 7.72
N ASN A 289 -14.76 -13.59 7.98
CA ASN A 289 -15.36 -12.62 8.90
C ASN A 289 -16.38 -11.68 8.23
N GLY A 290 -16.66 -11.88 6.95
CA GLY A 290 -17.63 -11.07 6.21
C GLY A 290 -17.24 -9.61 6.03
N LEU A 291 -15.95 -9.29 6.13
CA LEU A 291 -15.45 -7.93 5.95
C LEU A 291 -15.61 -7.52 4.48
N LYS A 292 -16.06 -6.30 4.27
CA LYS A 292 -16.22 -5.76 2.92
C LYS A 292 -14.91 -5.14 2.44
N VAL A 293 -14.31 -5.69 1.39
CA VAL A 293 -13.16 -5.09 0.72
C VAL A 293 -13.61 -3.84 -0.04
N LEU A 294 -13.04 -2.69 0.31
CA LEU A 294 -13.26 -1.41 -0.36
C LEU A 294 -12.17 -1.12 -1.40
N TYR A 295 -10.94 -1.57 -1.13
CA TYR A 295 -9.79 -1.47 -2.01
C TYR A 295 -8.81 -2.58 -1.66
N GLU A 296 -8.13 -3.15 -2.66
CA GLU A 296 -7.03 -4.08 -2.43
C GLU A 296 -5.96 -3.93 -3.51
N ARG A 297 -4.71 -4.23 -3.14
CA ARG A 297 -3.59 -4.23 -4.06
C ARG A 297 -2.47 -5.14 -3.58
N GLU A 298 -1.96 -5.97 -4.48
CA GLU A 298 -0.73 -6.73 -4.30
C GLU A 298 0.41 -5.97 -4.97
N LEU A 299 1.43 -5.62 -4.20
CA LEU A 299 2.61 -4.88 -4.64
C LEU A 299 3.80 -5.86 -4.58
N LEU A 300 3.78 -6.83 -5.49
CA LEU A 300 4.82 -7.83 -5.56
C LEU A 300 6.11 -7.22 -6.10
N ASN A 301 7.23 -7.74 -5.64
CA ASN A 301 8.55 -7.28 -6.03
C ASN A 301 9.33 -8.41 -6.70
N ASP A 302 10.09 -8.06 -7.73
CA ASP A 302 11.15 -8.93 -8.21
C ASP A 302 12.29 -8.86 -7.19
N GLN A 303 12.75 -10.00 -6.69
CA GLN A 303 13.76 -10.10 -5.61
C GLN A 303 15.07 -9.35 -5.89
N GLU A 304 15.29 -8.92 -7.12
CA GLU A 304 16.48 -8.14 -7.51
C GLU A 304 16.35 -6.64 -7.23
N ASP A 305 15.14 -6.11 -6.99
CA ASP A 305 14.91 -4.67 -6.79
C ASP A 305 14.53 -4.32 -5.34
N ILE A 306 15.55 -4.20 -4.49
CA ILE A 306 15.42 -3.82 -3.08
C ILE A 306 14.93 -2.39 -2.86
N ASN A 307 14.89 -1.55 -3.91
CA ASN A 307 14.42 -0.17 -3.81
C ASN A 307 12.91 -0.03 -4.07
N MET A 308 12.27 -1.11 -4.51
CA MET A 308 10.83 -1.14 -4.78
C MET A 308 10.04 -1.56 -3.53
N TRP A 309 9.33 -2.68 -3.60
CA TRP A 309 8.42 -3.10 -2.55
C TRP A 309 9.03 -4.15 -1.60
N TRP A 310 10.36 -4.22 -1.55
CA TRP A 310 11.10 -5.17 -0.71
C TRP A 310 10.66 -6.61 -0.98
N ASN A 311 10.10 -7.32 0.00
CA ASN A 311 9.55 -8.67 -0.14
C ASN A 311 8.07 -8.67 -0.58
N GLY A 312 7.57 -7.55 -1.08
CA GLY A 312 6.20 -7.35 -1.51
C GLY A 312 5.27 -6.91 -0.38
N LEU A 313 4.26 -6.11 -0.73
CA LEU A 313 3.20 -5.70 0.19
C LEU A 313 1.84 -6.16 -0.32
N TYR A 314 0.98 -6.62 0.57
CA TYR A 314 -0.45 -6.72 0.33
C TYR A 314 -1.17 -5.61 1.10
N VAL A 315 -1.88 -4.78 0.38
CA VAL A 315 -2.57 -3.61 0.93
C VAL A 315 -4.06 -3.79 0.72
N VAL A 316 -4.83 -3.74 1.80
CA VAL A 316 -6.28 -3.86 1.73
C VAL A 316 -6.96 -2.84 2.65
N VAL A 317 -7.99 -2.16 2.14
CA VAL A 317 -8.91 -1.33 2.91
C VAL A 317 -10.20 -2.10 3.08
N VAL A 318 -10.59 -2.35 4.31
CA VAL A 318 -11.79 -3.13 4.64
C VAL A 318 -12.75 -2.34 5.52
N SER A 319 -14.03 -2.69 5.42
CA SER A 319 -15.09 -2.23 6.33
C SER A 319 -15.66 -3.45 7.07
N LYS A 320 -15.87 -3.28 8.38
CA LYS A 320 -16.62 -4.25 9.21
C LYS A 320 -18.09 -4.31 8.83
#